data_e332b602d346392e6b7ddfecf07c2ade
#
_entry.id   e332b602d346392e6b7ddfecf07c2ade
#
_cell.length_a   1.000
_cell.length_b   1.000
_cell.length_c   1.000
_cell.angle_alpha   90.00
_cell.angle_beta   90.00
_cell.angle_gamma   90.00
#
_symmetry.space_group_name_H-M   'P 1'
#
loop_
_entity.id
_entity.type
_entity.pdbx_description
1 polymer ?
#
loop_
_entity_poly.entity_id
_entity_poly.type
_entity_poly.pdbx_seq_one_letter_code
_entity_poly.pdbx_strand_id
1 'polypeptide(L)'
;MKNKKISKVVLSVLTSMSMLSSYSAMVFAENTTQGATSQVAHEYDLVKLDRNGDLIVNGSFDNNGASWSKTGTGTFGNDNGNYYGKLSSNSNNAAVYQGVSFKKNTDYVVKGKVKISNAKGQVFLAVKNGQLSAGLKDNNGKTIETTISSSEDKAGQYQDVEFTFNSGDNTSGSIAFIKWTERNGNQDIIDEEVWIDDVSVKAVSDASEDDQYEMVWADDFNENQLDTSNWDYELGSIRGVEQEHYVNDPENVYVKDGQLVLQVTNRDKEDQYKNPRGNRQVIYNSGSVRTHGKREFLYGRIEMKAKLPKGKGAFPAFWTLGSDFTLDGRISSEQGASWPVCGEIDIMEMIGAENEDLNGKSNKKVYQTLHAGSATDVDHSKSISTYTLPEGIFNDDYHIFGLNWSKNKMEFYVDNKIVGSIDYSNNEEYKRCFNRPQYIQMNLATGGNWAGDAGDNLAGQKYEIDYVYYGQNAQQKTDSKEYYENAIKINGEHDVTMTEGETPNLLEGVTSDQDSILDYS
;
A
#
# COMPACT_ATOMS: atom_id res chain seq x y z
N MET A 1 -33.28 14.70 -54.15
CA MET A 1 -32.74 13.97 -53.02
C MET A 1 -31.52 14.72 -52.51
N LYS A 2 -31.52 15.15 -51.26
CA LYS A 2 -30.37 15.86 -50.69
C LYS A 2 -29.50 14.80 -49.97
N ASN A 3 -28.31 14.55 -50.52
CA ASN A 3 -27.33 13.74 -49.84
C ASN A 3 -26.82 14.47 -48.58
N LYS A 4 -27.03 13.90 -47.41
CA LYS A 4 -26.39 14.39 -46.17
C LYS A 4 -25.12 13.58 -45.95
N LYS A 5 -24.01 14.28 -45.93
CA LYS A 5 -22.74 13.70 -45.47
C LYS A 5 -22.73 13.70 -43.97
N ILE A 6 -22.71 12.53 -43.35
CA ILE A 6 -22.56 12.38 -41.89
C ILE A 6 -21.08 12.08 -41.66
N SER A 7 -20.37 13.08 -41.17
CA SER A 7 -18.96 12.93 -40.82
C SER A 7 -18.85 12.17 -39.51
N LYS A 8 -18.18 11.02 -39.54
CA LYS A 8 -17.77 10.19 -38.41
C LYS A 8 -18.94 9.70 -37.55
N VAL A 9 -19.47 8.55 -37.90
CA VAL A 9 -20.26 7.76 -36.96
C VAL A 9 -19.32 6.66 -36.39
N VAL A 10 -18.72 7.01 -35.29
CA VAL A 10 -18.10 6.06 -34.37
C VAL A 10 -19.08 5.98 -33.21
N LEU A 11 -20.08 5.09 -33.23
CA LEU A 11 -21.21 5.31 -32.34
C LEU A 11 -21.31 4.42 -31.12
N SER A 12 -20.66 3.34 -30.99
CA SER A 12 -20.70 2.57 -29.73
C SER A 12 -19.36 1.95 -29.32
N VAL A 13 -18.47 1.78 -30.26
CA VAL A 13 -17.06 1.42 -29.95
C VAL A 13 -16.32 2.62 -29.35
N LEU A 14 -16.83 3.83 -29.48
CA LEU A 14 -16.24 5.08 -28.97
C LEU A 14 -16.47 5.34 -27.47
N THR A 15 -17.33 4.63 -26.76
CA THR A 15 -17.36 4.78 -25.31
C THR A 15 -16.12 4.17 -24.66
N SER A 16 -15.56 3.10 -25.24
CA SER A 16 -14.25 2.60 -24.83
C SER A 16 -13.07 3.32 -25.50
N MET A 17 -13.25 3.90 -26.70
CA MET A 17 -12.20 4.66 -27.41
C MET A 17 -12.13 6.15 -27.05
N SER A 18 -13.21 6.78 -26.57
CA SER A 18 -13.11 8.14 -26.04
C SER A 18 -12.23 8.22 -24.80
N MET A 19 -12.09 7.10 -24.07
CA MET A 19 -11.12 6.98 -22.98
C MET A 19 -9.68 6.84 -23.48
N LEU A 20 -9.44 6.13 -24.59
CA LEU A 20 -8.11 6.02 -25.20
C LEU A 20 -7.63 7.36 -25.80
N SER A 21 -8.52 8.17 -26.39
CA SER A 21 -8.13 9.48 -26.92
C SER A 21 -7.90 10.54 -25.84
N SER A 22 -8.53 10.41 -24.67
CA SER A 22 -8.24 11.24 -23.51
C SER A 22 -6.92 10.88 -22.83
N TYR A 23 -6.54 9.59 -22.88
CA TYR A 23 -5.27 9.13 -22.31
C TYR A 23 -4.06 9.54 -23.16
N SER A 24 -4.14 9.43 -24.49
CA SER A 24 -3.08 9.93 -25.38
C SER A 24 -2.92 11.44 -25.36
N ALA A 25 -3.98 12.21 -25.05
CA ALA A 25 -3.91 13.66 -24.87
C ALA A 25 -3.33 14.07 -23.49
N MET A 26 -3.44 13.23 -22.46
CA MET A 26 -2.86 13.51 -21.13
C MET A 26 -1.36 13.23 -21.05
N VAL A 27 -0.82 12.29 -21.82
CA VAL A 27 0.61 11.95 -21.79
C VAL A 27 1.49 12.93 -22.56
N PHE A 28 0.92 13.80 -23.42
CA PHE A 28 1.67 14.72 -24.29
C PHE A 28 1.29 16.21 -24.18
N ALA A 29 0.59 16.63 -23.10
CA ALA A 29 0.40 18.05 -22.84
C ALA A 29 1.68 18.65 -22.25
N GLU A 30 2.65 18.97 -23.10
CA GLU A 30 3.70 19.92 -22.74
C GLU A 30 3.06 21.28 -22.43
N ASN A 31 3.46 21.85 -21.29
CA ASN A 31 3.09 23.16 -20.79
C ASN A 31 3.14 24.25 -21.87
N THR A 32 2.01 24.80 -22.22
CA THR A 32 1.94 26.17 -22.74
C THR A 32 1.15 27.02 -21.77
N THR A 33 1.90 27.70 -20.92
CA THR A 33 1.44 28.70 -19.96
C THR A 33 0.88 29.95 -20.63
N GLN A 34 -0.26 30.45 -20.14
CA GLN A 34 -0.38 31.86 -19.75
C GLN A 34 -1.55 32.08 -18.79
N GLY A 35 -1.25 32.61 -17.62
CA GLY A 35 -2.19 33.36 -16.77
C GLY A 35 -2.81 32.58 -15.63
N ALA A 36 -2.02 32.19 -14.62
CA ALA A 36 -2.54 31.75 -13.34
C ALA A 36 -1.95 32.57 -12.20
N THR A 37 -2.84 33.04 -11.35
CA THR A 37 -2.54 33.46 -9.97
C THR A 37 -1.74 32.38 -9.28
N SER A 38 -0.70 32.75 -8.52
CA SER A 38 0.17 31.85 -7.80
C SER A 38 -0.61 30.98 -6.80
N GLN A 39 -0.97 29.78 -7.22
CA GLN A 39 -1.22 28.70 -6.30
C GLN A 39 0.15 28.17 -5.87
N VAL A 40 0.36 28.08 -4.57
CA VAL A 40 1.47 27.34 -3.99
C VAL A 40 1.34 25.93 -4.52
N ALA A 41 2.30 25.48 -5.33
CA ALA A 41 2.36 24.09 -5.75
C ALA A 41 2.48 23.25 -4.47
N HIS A 42 1.44 22.53 -4.12
CA HIS A 42 1.55 21.46 -3.14
C HIS A 42 2.46 20.40 -3.75
N GLU A 43 3.58 20.15 -3.10
CA GLU A 43 4.49 19.07 -3.47
C GLU A 43 3.81 17.77 -3.01
N TYR A 44 3.19 17.05 -3.95
CA TYR A 44 2.55 15.76 -3.69
C TYR A 44 3.62 14.67 -3.70
N ASP A 45 4.08 14.27 -2.54
CA ASP A 45 5.06 13.20 -2.40
C ASP A 45 4.38 11.90 -1.96
N LEU A 46 4.56 10.84 -2.75
CA LEU A 46 4.25 9.49 -2.31
C LEU A 46 5.15 9.09 -1.13
N VAL A 47 4.59 8.39 -0.14
CA VAL A 47 5.38 7.97 1.03
C VAL A 47 6.62 7.16 0.61
N LYS A 48 7.77 7.46 1.16
CA LYS A 48 9.00 6.72 0.88
C LYS A 48 8.92 5.33 1.52
N LEU A 49 8.84 4.26 0.70
CA LEU A 49 8.73 2.90 1.19
C LEU A 49 10.01 2.43 1.87
N ASP A 50 9.84 1.81 3.02
CA ASP A 50 10.89 1.05 3.67
C ASP A 50 10.96 -0.36 3.05
N ARG A 51 11.61 -0.48 1.90
CA ARG A 51 11.78 -1.74 1.16
C ARG A 51 12.78 -2.68 1.83
N ASN A 52 13.62 -2.12 2.67
CA ASN A 52 14.65 -2.84 3.37
C ASN A 52 14.20 -2.98 4.81
N GLY A 53 13.31 -3.93 5.07
CA GLY A 53 12.87 -4.25 6.42
C GLY A 53 14.06 -4.29 7.37
N ASP A 54 13.88 -3.78 8.57
CA ASP A 54 14.90 -3.85 9.60
C ASP A 54 15.30 -5.32 9.83
N LEU A 55 16.57 -5.62 9.72
CA LEU A 55 17.09 -6.96 9.99
C LEU A 55 17.08 -7.27 11.48
N ILE A 56 16.98 -6.24 12.32
CA ILE A 56 16.89 -6.38 13.78
C ILE A 56 15.41 -6.53 14.17
N VAL A 57 15.13 -7.54 14.93
CA VAL A 57 13.85 -7.75 15.59
C VAL A 57 13.97 -7.23 17.02
N ASN A 58 13.03 -6.33 17.41
CA ASN A 58 13.02 -5.77 18.76
C ASN A 58 14.31 -4.97 19.09
N GLY A 59 14.59 -3.93 18.28
CA GLY A 59 15.74 -3.05 18.49
C GLY A 59 15.66 -2.19 19.76
N SER A 60 14.48 -2.01 20.33
CA SER A 60 14.19 -1.36 21.61
C SER A 60 14.39 -2.27 22.83
N PHE A 61 14.79 -3.52 22.64
CA PHE A 61 14.99 -4.51 23.70
C PHE A 61 13.77 -4.84 24.57
N ASP A 62 12.56 -4.54 24.11
CA ASP A 62 11.32 -4.82 24.83
C ASP A 62 11.21 -6.27 25.30
N ASN A 63 10.36 -6.50 26.30
CA ASN A 63 10.20 -7.82 26.89
C ASN A 63 11.54 -8.45 27.35
N ASN A 64 12.39 -7.64 27.99
CA ASN A 64 13.68 -8.07 28.53
C ASN A 64 14.63 -8.63 27.46
N GLY A 65 14.71 -7.92 26.31
CA GLY A 65 15.58 -8.25 25.20
C GLY A 65 15.15 -9.50 24.42
N ALA A 66 13.85 -9.74 24.30
CA ALA A 66 13.35 -10.81 23.43
C ALA A 66 13.99 -10.72 22.04
N SER A 67 14.37 -11.85 21.44
CA SER A 67 15.13 -11.97 20.19
C SER A 67 16.61 -11.60 20.24
N TRP A 68 17.11 -11.08 21.34
CA TRP A 68 18.53 -10.81 21.55
C TRP A 68 19.21 -11.90 22.37
N SER A 69 20.45 -12.15 22.03
CA SER A 69 21.35 -13.04 22.77
C SER A 69 22.41 -12.25 23.53
N LYS A 70 22.96 -12.84 24.57
CA LYS A 70 24.00 -12.23 25.41
C LYS A 70 25.06 -13.22 25.83
N THR A 71 26.26 -12.71 26.13
CA THR A 71 27.35 -13.51 26.68
C THR A 71 28.19 -12.69 27.64
N GLY A 72 29.01 -13.38 28.45
CA GLY A 72 29.81 -12.75 29.50
C GLY A 72 28.92 -12.04 30.53
N THR A 73 29.20 -10.78 30.78
CA THR A 73 28.45 -9.92 31.69
C THR A 73 27.35 -9.09 30.97
N GLY A 74 27.03 -9.46 29.76
CA GLY A 74 25.89 -8.87 29.05
C GLY A 74 24.55 -9.19 29.74
N THR A 75 23.71 -8.21 29.88
CA THR A 75 22.38 -8.31 30.49
C THR A 75 21.38 -7.46 29.71
N PHE A 76 20.13 -7.50 30.13
CA PHE A 76 19.11 -6.53 29.68
C PHE A 76 18.61 -5.77 30.90
N GLY A 77 18.38 -4.48 30.76
CA GLY A 77 17.88 -3.60 31.80
C GLY A 77 16.53 -2.97 31.42
N ASN A 78 15.88 -2.42 32.43
CA ASN A 78 14.66 -1.62 32.26
C ASN A 78 14.72 -0.44 33.22
N ASP A 79 14.48 0.75 32.71
CA ASP A 79 14.40 1.97 33.49
C ASP A 79 13.06 2.67 33.18
N ASN A 80 12.10 2.50 34.10
CA ASN A 80 10.76 3.08 34.00
C ASN A 80 10.00 2.74 32.70
N GLY A 81 10.15 1.50 32.21
CA GLY A 81 9.50 1.03 30.98
C GLY A 81 10.39 1.11 29.74
N ASN A 82 11.51 1.81 29.79
CA ASN A 82 12.51 1.81 28.72
C ASN A 82 13.46 0.62 28.89
N TYR A 83 13.46 -0.30 27.94
CA TYR A 83 14.34 -1.46 27.94
C TYR A 83 15.62 -1.16 27.17
N TYR A 84 16.71 -1.85 27.50
CA TYR A 84 18.01 -1.69 26.85
C TYR A 84 18.91 -2.90 27.02
N GLY A 85 19.84 -3.09 26.09
CA GLY A 85 20.98 -4.00 26.27
C GLY A 85 22.01 -3.36 27.17
N LYS A 86 22.54 -4.12 28.14
CA LYS A 86 23.54 -3.65 29.13
C LYS A 86 24.80 -4.48 29.09
N LEU A 87 25.94 -3.82 29.00
CA LEU A 87 27.26 -4.42 29.12
C LEU A 87 28.00 -3.80 30.29
N SER A 88 28.71 -4.63 31.05
CA SER A 88 29.54 -4.14 32.16
C SER A 88 30.99 -4.62 31.99
N SER A 89 31.95 -3.74 32.21
CA SER A 89 33.36 -4.15 32.26
C SER A 89 33.67 -4.71 33.64
N ASN A 90 33.83 -6.01 33.70
CA ASN A 90 34.35 -6.67 34.88
C ASN A 90 35.38 -7.72 34.43
N SER A 91 35.60 -8.78 35.18
CA SER A 91 36.58 -9.83 34.85
C SER A 91 36.30 -10.57 33.52
N ASN A 92 35.12 -10.40 32.91
CA ASN A 92 34.73 -11.10 31.69
C ASN A 92 34.27 -10.11 30.60
N ASN A 93 34.58 -10.43 29.36
CA ASN A 93 34.05 -9.69 28.22
C ASN A 93 32.52 -9.84 28.15
N ALA A 94 31.84 -8.78 27.73
CA ALA A 94 30.41 -8.74 27.63
C ALA A 94 29.99 -8.54 26.16
N ALA A 95 28.91 -9.18 25.75
CA ALA A 95 28.26 -8.86 24.46
C ALA A 95 26.75 -9.00 24.54
N VAL A 96 26.03 -8.17 23.77
CA VAL A 96 24.67 -8.40 23.33
C VAL A 96 24.68 -8.45 21.81
N TYR A 97 23.93 -9.38 21.23
CA TYR A 97 23.98 -9.61 19.79
C TYR A 97 22.70 -10.24 19.26
N GLN A 98 22.44 -10.02 17.96
CA GLN A 98 21.35 -10.67 17.25
C GLN A 98 21.84 -11.20 15.91
N GLY A 99 21.43 -12.44 15.57
CA GLY A 99 21.69 -13.05 14.27
C GLY A 99 20.81 -12.44 13.20
N VAL A 100 21.40 -12.16 12.04
CA VAL A 100 20.72 -11.56 10.88
C VAL A 100 21.13 -12.25 9.59
N SER A 101 20.27 -12.18 8.58
CA SER A 101 20.57 -12.65 7.23
C SER A 101 20.85 -11.46 6.31
N PHE A 102 21.88 -11.58 5.46
CA PHE A 102 22.28 -10.55 4.53
C PHE A 102 22.00 -10.97 3.07
N LYS A 103 21.77 -9.98 2.22
CA LYS A 103 21.99 -10.13 0.78
C LYS A 103 23.49 -9.95 0.51
N LYS A 104 24.08 -10.73 -0.38
CA LYS A 104 25.50 -10.59 -0.76
C LYS A 104 25.77 -9.21 -1.41
N ASN A 105 26.97 -8.72 -1.22
CA ASN A 105 27.49 -7.49 -1.86
C ASN A 105 26.56 -6.28 -1.66
N THR A 106 25.90 -6.20 -0.52
CA THR A 106 24.93 -5.17 -0.19
C THR A 106 25.45 -4.28 0.94
N ASP A 107 25.33 -2.99 0.77
CA ASP A 107 25.66 -2.03 1.82
C ASP A 107 24.53 -2.00 2.85
N TYR A 108 24.90 -1.99 4.10
CA TYR A 108 24.00 -1.90 5.25
C TYR A 108 24.38 -0.75 6.14
N VAL A 109 23.40 -0.11 6.75
CA VAL A 109 23.60 0.86 7.83
C VAL A 109 23.04 0.29 9.12
N VAL A 110 23.88 0.28 10.17
CA VAL A 110 23.46 0.05 11.56
C VAL A 110 23.24 1.41 12.19
N LYS A 111 22.06 1.62 12.78
CA LYS A 111 21.77 2.79 13.64
C LYS A 111 21.41 2.30 15.02
N GLY A 112 21.58 3.14 16.02
CA GLY A 112 21.19 2.85 17.38
C GLY A 112 21.60 3.97 18.32
N LYS A 113 21.32 3.77 19.61
CA LYS A 113 21.73 4.66 20.68
C LYS A 113 22.64 3.93 21.65
N VAL A 114 23.71 4.58 22.04
CA VAL A 114 24.66 4.02 23.00
C VAL A 114 24.95 5.05 24.10
N LYS A 115 24.87 4.62 25.36
CA LYS A 115 25.27 5.41 26.52
C LYS A 115 26.42 4.70 27.21
N ILE A 116 27.55 5.38 27.42
CA ILE A 116 28.75 4.88 28.04
C ILE A 116 29.00 5.68 29.33
N SER A 117 29.12 5.01 30.48
CA SER A 117 29.20 5.68 31.78
C SER A 117 30.51 6.47 32.00
N ASN A 118 31.58 6.06 31.33
CA ASN A 118 32.92 6.64 31.51
C ASN A 118 33.34 7.49 30.31
N ALA A 119 33.90 8.67 30.54
CA ALA A 119 34.36 9.60 29.51
C ALA A 119 35.46 9.04 28.58
N LYS A 120 36.20 8.04 29.00
CA LYS A 120 37.24 7.36 28.21
C LYS A 120 36.82 5.96 27.77
N GLY A 121 35.55 5.61 28.03
CA GLY A 121 35.01 4.31 27.73
C GLY A 121 34.75 4.08 26.26
N GLN A 122 34.66 2.81 25.89
CA GLN A 122 34.39 2.40 24.53
C GLN A 122 33.61 1.08 24.45
N VAL A 123 32.86 0.93 23.34
CA VAL A 123 32.20 -0.33 22.97
C VAL A 123 32.44 -0.59 21.48
N PHE A 124 32.62 -1.88 21.13
CA PHE A 124 32.81 -2.30 19.76
C PHE A 124 31.46 -2.70 19.16
N LEU A 125 31.12 -2.15 18.02
CA LEU A 125 30.05 -2.59 17.16
C LEU A 125 30.67 -3.40 16.02
N ALA A 126 30.33 -4.68 15.90
CA ALA A 126 30.95 -5.58 14.94
C ALA A 126 29.93 -6.52 14.30
N VAL A 127 30.21 -6.92 13.06
CA VAL A 127 29.50 -8.03 12.40
C VAL A 127 30.34 -9.30 12.58
N LYS A 128 29.81 -10.24 13.34
CA LYS A 128 30.49 -11.46 13.73
C LYS A 128 29.86 -12.67 13.04
N ASN A 129 30.60 -13.79 12.97
CA ASN A 129 29.99 -15.09 12.70
C ASN A 129 28.97 -15.45 13.80
N GLY A 130 28.11 -16.41 13.56
CA GLY A 130 27.02 -16.77 14.48
C GLY A 130 27.45 -17.20 15.89
N GLN A 131 28.75 -17.49 16.11
CA GLN A 131 29.31 -17.85 17.39
C GLN A 131 30.15 -16.73 18.03
N LEU A 132 30.20 -15.55 17.44
CA LEU A 132 31.00 -14.40 17.83
C LEU A 132 32.53 -14.66 17.85
N SER A 133 33.00 -15.80 17.37
CA SER A 133 34.41 -16.20 17.43
C SER A 133 35.30 -15.45 16.44
N ALA A 134 34.72 -14.98 15.31
CA ALA A 134 35.45 -14.24 14.29
C ALA A 134 34.60 -13.09 13.71
N GLY A 135 35.26 -11.96 13.43
CA GLY A 135 34.66 -10.87 12.65
C GLY A 135 34.47 -11.29 11.21
N LEU A 136 33.32 -10.97 10.63
CA LEU A 136 33.10 -11.11 9.21
C LEU A 136 33.93 -10.07 8.45
N LYS A 137 34.19 -10.32 7.20
CA LYS A 137 35.00 -9.45 6.34
C LYS A 137 34.17 -8.95 5.15
N ASP A 138 34.44 -7.72 4.76
CA ASP A 138 33.93 -7.15 3.52
C ASP A 138 34.68 -7.72 2.28
N ASN A 139 34.31 -7.27 1.09
CA ASN A 139 34.93 -7.67 -0.18
C ASN A 139 36.42 -7.32 -0.30
N ASN A 140 36.91 -6.40 0.54
CA ASN A 140 38.33 -5.99 0.58
C ASN A 140 39.13 -6.77 1.62
N GLY A 141 38.49 -7.72 2.31
CA GLY A 141 39.11 -8.52 3.38
C GLY A 141 39.26 -7.76 4.70
N LYS A 142 38.65 -6.57 4.84
CA LYS A 142 38.63 -5.79 6.09
C LYS A 142 37.56 -6.33 7.02
N THR A 143 37.91 -6.46 8.30
CA THR A 143 36.93 -6.83 9.33
C THR A 143 35.85 -5.75 9.44
N ILE A 144 34.58 -6.20 9.47
CA ILE A 144 33.40 -5.33 9.58
C ILE A 144 33.17 -4.99 11.05
N GLU A 145 33.78 -3.90 11.49
CA GLU A 145 33.67 -3.42 12.88
C GLU A 145 33.98 -1.93 12.99
N THR A 146 33.46 -1.30 14.03
CA THR A 146 33.78 0.08 14.44
C THR A 146 33.85 0.18 15.95
N THR A 147 34.54 1.21 16.46
CA THR A 147 34.61 1.53 17.87
C THR A 147 33.80 2.77 18.17
N ILE A 148 32.89 2.68 19.13
CA ILE A 148 32.12 3.79 19.66
C ILE A 148 32.78 4.22 20.96
N SER A 149 33.24 5.45 21.03
CA SER A 149 33.94 6.00 22.18
C SER A 149 33.14 7.13 22.83
N SER A 150 33.27 7.26 24.14
CA SER A 150 32.73 8.38 24.89
C SER A 150 33.77 9.50 25.07
N SER A 151 33.32 10.66 25.49
CA SER A 151 34.11 11.84 25.86
C SER A 151 33.53 12.46 27.13
N GLU A 152 34.21 13.44 27.72
CA GLU A 152 33.76 14.05 28.99
C GLU A 152 32.36 14.68 28.88
N ASP A 153 32.02 15.22 27.73
CA ASP A 153 30.73 15.84 27.44
C ASP A 153 29.62 14.81 27.10
N LYS A 154 29.98 13.57 26.79
CA LYS A 154 29.04 12.50 26.39
C LYS A 154 28.87 11.41 27.44
N ALA A 155 29.75 11.36 28.43
CA ALA A 155 29.72 10.33 29.49
C ALA A 155 28.36 10.32 30.19
N GLY A 156 27.75 9.15 30.29
CA GLY A 156 26.45 8.97 30.92
C GLY A 156 25.24 9.49 30.10
N GLN A 157 25.45 9.93 28.85
CA GLN A 157 24.37 10.36 27.94
C GLN A 157 24.26 9.42 26.75
N TYR A 158 23.04 9.23 26.22
CA TYR A 158 22.84 8.52 24.97
C TYR A 158 23.38 9.36 23.80
N GLN A 159 24.12 8.70 22.93
CA GLN A 159 24.61 9.24 21.67
C GLN A 159 24.11 8.37 20.51
N ASP A 160 23.72 9.01 19.43
CA ASP A 160 23.34 8.32 18.21
C ASP A 160 24.58 7.67 17.57
N VAL A 161 24.38 6.48 17.06
CA VAL A 161 25.41 5.68 16.39
C VAL A 161 24.93 5.38 14.98
N GLU A 162 25.82 5.59 14.02
CA GLU A 162 25.63 5.17 12.64
C GLU A 162 26.90 4.48 12.14
N PHE A 163 26.75 3.29 11.57
CA PHE A 163 27.84 2.49 11.03
C PHE A 163 27.43 1.82 9.74
N THR A 164 28.06 2.16 8.63
CA THR A 164 27.81 1.57 7.30
C THR A 164 28.87 0.50 6.99
N PHE A 165 28.43 -0.63 6.42
CA PHE A 165 29.30 -1.70 5.98
C PHE A 165 28.75 -2.41 4.74
N ASN A 166 29.62 -2.99 3.92
CA ASN A 166 29.24 -3.91 2.85
C ASN A 166 29.27 -5.35 3.36
N SER A 167 28.22 -6.13 3.07
CA SER A 167 28.13 -7.54 3.50
C SER A 167 29.16 -8.46 2.82
N GLY A 168 29.76 -8.05 1.72
CA GLY A 168 30.62 -8.91 0.93
C GLY A 168 29.90 -10.17 0.47
N ASP A 169 30.60 -11.29 0.51
CA ASP A 169 30.03 -12.61 0.20
C ASP A 169 29.21 -13.22 1.36
N ASN A 170 29.09 -12.53 2.48
CA ASN A 170 28.39 -13.06 3.65
C ASN A 170 26.87 -13.03 3.43
N THR A 171 26.20 -14.14 3.76
CA THR A 171 24.73 -14.27 3.70
C THR A 171 24.08 -14.30 5.08
N SER A 172 24.89 -14.36 6.15
CA SER A 172 24.42 -14.32 7.53
C SER A 172 25.54 -13.87 8.46
N GLY A 173 25.15 -13.36 9.62
CA GLY A 173 26.07 -12.94 10.66
C GLY A 173 25.33 -12.54 11.93
N SER A 174 26.06 -11.99 12.89
CA SER A 174 25.49 -11.40 14.11
C SER A 174 25.94 -9.96 14.24
N ILE A 175 24.99 -9.06 14.40
CA ILE A 175 25.26 -7.69 14.83
C ILE A 175 25.51 -7.74 16.32
N ALA A 176 26.70 -7.33 16.74
CA ALA A 176 27.16 -7.51 18.12
C ALA A 176 27.74 -6.22 18.68
N PHE A 177 27.26 -5.81 19.84
CA PHE A 177 27.90 -4.82 20.69
C PHE A 177 28.72 -5.56 21.72
N ILE A 178 30.03 -5.24 21.78
CA ILE A 178 31.02 -6.00 22.57
C ILE A 178 31.81 -5.04 23.43
N LYS A 179 31.86 -5.33 24.71
CA LYS A 179 32.69 -4.63 25.69
C LYS A 179 33.80 -5.59 26.18
N TRP A 180 35.04 -5.21 25.91
CA TRP A 180 36.19 -5.92 26.45
C TRP A 180 36.46 -5.46 27.87
N THR A 181 37.06 -6.34 28.68
CA THR A 181 37.58 -5.95 29.99
C THR A 181 38.72 -4.97 29.78
N GLU A 182 38.56 -3.77 30.32
CA GLU A 182 39.57 -2.71 30.27
C GLU A 182 40.25 -2.58 31.61
N ARG A 183 41.54 -2.24 31.57
CA ARG A 183 42.37 -2.07 32.77
C ARG A 183 43.09 -0.73 32.73
N ASN A 184 43.21 -0.09 33.90
CA ASN A 184 44.01 1.12 34.07
C ASN A 184 45.52 0.82 34.08
N GLY A 185 46.34 1.84 34.21
CA GLY A 185 47.80 1.70 34.28
C GLY A 185 48.29 0.83 35.46
N ASN A 186 47.48 0.65 36.50
CA ASN A 186 47.76 -0.21 37.66
C ASN A 186 47.21 -1.63 37.49
N GLN A 187 46.69 -1.99 36.33
CA GLN A 187 46.01 -3.25 36.01
C GLN A 187 44.69 -3.48 36.75
N ASP A 188 44.11 -2.45 37.39
CA ASP A 188 42.77 -2.51 37.94
C ASP A 188 41.73 -2.47 36.80
N ILE A 189 40.65 -3.22 36.97
CA ILE A 189 39.54 -3.19 36.04
C ILE A 189 38.86 -1.84 36.14
N ILE A 190 38.66 -1.18 34.99
CA ILE A 190 37.89 0.07 34.89
C ILE A 190 36.42 -0.28 35.01
N ASP A 191 35.75 0.22 36.03
CA ASP A 191 34.30 0.05 36.19
C ASP A 191 33.58 0.94 35.18
N GLU A 192 32.87 0.30 34.27
CA GLU A 192 32.18 0.95 33.18
C GLU A 192 30.94 0.18 32.77
N GLU A 193 29.88 0.90 32.54
CA GLU A 193 28.65 0.37 31.98
C GLU A 193 28.35 0.98 30.63
N VAL A 194 27.78 0.16 29.73
CA VAL A 194 27.32 0.56 28.42
C VAL A 194 25.87 0.11 28.29
N TRP A 195 25.02 1.03 27.87
CA TRP A 195 23.61 0.78 27.50
C TRP A 195 23.44 0.95 26.00
N ILE A 196 22.69 0.04 25.39
CA ILE A 196 22.42 -0.01 23.95
C ILE A 196 20.92 -0.03 23.76
N ASP A 197 20.41 0.80 22.84
CA ASP A 197 18.98 0.95 22.60
C ASP A 197 18.70 1.35 21.15
N ASP A 198 17.45 1.24 20.71
CA ASP A 198 16.95 1.65 19.39
C ASP A 198 17.79 1.14 18.21
N VAL A 199 18.24 -0.11 18.27
CA VAL A 199 19.11 -0.69 17.24
C VAL A 199 18.31 -1.05 15.98
N SER A 200 18.77 -0.61 14.85
CA SER A 200 18.24 -0.98 13.54
C SER A 200 19.37 -1.34 12.56
N VAL A 201 19.11 -2.24 11.62
CA VAL A 201 20.03 -2.61 10.54
C VAL A 201 19.24 -2.71 9.25
N LYS A 202 19.52 -1.79 8.33
CA LYS A 202 18.83 -1.74 7.05
C LYS A 202 19.83 -1.73 5.91
N ALA A 203 19.49 -2.37 4.78
CA ALA A 203 20.27 -2.19 3.59
C ALA A 203 20.23 -0.72 3.16
N VAL A 204 21.41 -0.17 2.81
CA VAL A 204 21.47 1.12 2.12
C VAL A 204 20.93 0.84 0.72
N SER A 205 19.70 1.26 0.45
CA SER A 205 19.26 1.31 -0.93
C SER A 205 19.94 2.51 -1.57
N ASP A 206 20.68 2.30 -2.66
CA ASP A 206 20.62 3.30 -3.71
C ASP A 206 19.13 3.50 -3.98
N ALA A 207 18.66 4.74 -3.98
CA ALA A 207 17.31 5.03 -4.43
C ALA A 207 17.23 4.42 -5.83
N SER A 208 16.62 3.23 -5.93
CA SER A 208 16.53 2.55 -7.21
C SER A 208 15.69 3.45 -8.10
N GLU A 209 15.93 3.43 -9.40
CA GLU A 209 15.04 4.12 -10.35
C GLU A 209 13.58 3.69 -10.12
N ASP A 210 13.38 2.49 -9.56
CA ASP A 210 12.09 1.94 -9.12
C ASP A 210 11.42 2.73 -7.98
N ASP A 211 12.14 3.58 -7.24
CA ASP A 211 11.60 4.41 -6.17
C ASP A 211 11.42 5.89 -6.60
N GLN A 212 11.75 6.22 -7.85
CA GLN A 212 11.49 7.53 -8.43
C GLN A 212 10.13 7.53 -9.14
N TYR A 213 9.14 8.12 -8.50
CA TYR A 213 7.78 8.24 -9.03
C TYR A 213 7.53 9.65 -9.52
N GLU A 214 6.89 9.76 -10.68
CA GLU A 214 6.26 10.99 -11.13
C GLU A 214 4.77 10.91 -10.81
N MET A 215 4.23 11.94 -10.16
CA MET A 215 2.80 12.04 -9.89
C MET A 215 2.05 12.15 -11.22
N VAL A 216 1.11 11.23 -11.45
CA VAL A 216 0.26 11.19 -12.65
C VAL A 216 -1.12 11.77 -12.34
N TRP A 217 -1.65 11.49 -11.17
CA TRP A 217 -2.94 12.00 -10.71
C TRP A 217 -2.98 12.05 -9.18
N ALA A 218 -3.66 13.07 -8.68
CA ALA A 218 -3.89 13.26 -7.26
C ALA A 218 -5.27 13.87 -7.05
N ASP A 219 -5.95 13.46 -5.98
CA ASP A 219 -7.11 14.13 -5.42
C ASP A 219 -6.89 14.27 -3.90
N ASP A 220 -6.79 15.49 -3.44
CA ASP A 220 -6.61 15.88 -2.03
C ASP A 220 -7.89 16.46 -1.42
N PHE A 221 -9.02 16.29 -2.13
CA PHE A 221 -10.35 16.69 -1.71
C PHE A 221 -10.45 18.12 -1.18
N ASN A 222 -9.64 19.03 -1.73
CA ASN A 222 -9.63 20.44 -1.32
C ASN A 222 -10.80 21.27 -1.87
N GLU A 223 -11.63 20.69 -2.71
CA GLU A 223 -12.85 21.31 -3.21
C GLU A 223 -13.95 21.30 -2.13
N ASN A 224 -15.06 22.03 -2.36
CA ASN A 224 -16.18 22.05 -1.43
C ASN A 224 -17.18 20.89 -1.61
N GLN A 225 -16.95 20.06 -2.62
CA GLN A 225 -17.80 18.91 -2.98
C GLN A 225 -16.98 17.88 -3.73
N LEU A 226 -17.48 16.64 -3.80
CA LEU A 226 -16.85 15.58 -4.59
C LEU A 226 -16.74 15.99 -6.06
N ASP A 227 -15.54 15.91 -6.63
CA ASP A 227 -15.32 16.17 -8.05
C ASP A 227 -15.89 15.04 -8.91
N THR A 228 -17.06 15.24 -9.44
CA THR A 228 -17.74 14.24 -10.29
C THR A 228 -17.11 14.05 -11.67
N SER A 229 -16.09 14.83 -12.03
CA SER A 229 -15.26 14.52 -13.20
C SER A 229 -14.27 13.38 -12.94
N ASN A 230 -13.90 13.15 -11.69
CA ASN A 230 -13.02 12.07 -11.24
C ASN A 230 -13.80 10.91 -10.61
N TRP A 231 -14.90 11.20 -9.91
CA TRP A 231 -15.63 10.24 -9.09
C TRP A 231 -17.07 10.07 -9.54
N ASP A 232 -17.59 8.88 -9.33
CA ASP A 232 -18.99 8.52 -9.49
C ASP A 232 -19.48 7.81 -8.23
N TYR A 233 -20.78 7.85 -7.97
CA TYR A 233 -21.41 7.13 -6.87
C TYR A 233 -21.79 5.72 -7.29
N GLU A 234 -21.56 4.75 -6.42
CA GLU A 234 -22.21 3.45 -6.47
C GLU A 234 -23.42 3.50 -5.54
N LEU A 235 -24.62 3.18 -6.03
CA LEU A 235 -25.87 3.37 -5.30
C LEU A 235 -26.62 2.05 -5.12
N GLY A 236 -27.21 1.86 -3.94
CA GLY A 236 -28.03 0.68 -3.64
C GLY A 236 -27.35 -0.33 -2.72
N SER A 237 -27.96 -1.50 -2.56
CA SER A 237 -27.37 -2.67 -1.86
C SER A 237 -26.75 -3.59 -2.91
N ILE A 238 -25.56 -3.25 -3.36
CA ILE A 238 -24.95 -3.78 -4.59
C ILE A 238 -24.56 -5.25 -4.44
N ARG A 239 -23.83 -5.59 -3.40
CA ARG A 239 -23.42 -6.98 -3.14
C ARG A 239 -24.54 -7.83 -2.56
N GLY A 240 -25.57 -7.17 -2.00
CA GLY A 240 -26.84 -7.79 -1.60
C GLY A 240 -26.78 -8.69 -0.37
N VAL A 241 -25.71 -8.63 0.42
CA VAL A 241 -25.49 -9.44 1.64
C VAL A 241 -25.19 -8.60 2.87
N GLU A 242 -24.93 -7.31 2.68
CA GLU A 242 -24.57 -6.32 3.69
C GLU A 242 -25.83 -5.62 4.24
N GLN A 243 -25.66 -4.73 5.21
CA GLN A 243 -26.77 -4.10 5.93
C GLN A 243 -26.91 -2.59 5.63
N GLU A 244 -26.15 -2.07 4.66
CA GLU A 244 -26.30 -0.70 4.16
C GLU A 244 -26.95 -0.64 2.79
N HIS A 245 -27.45 0.55 2.49
CA HIS A 245 -27.83 1.03 1.18
C HIS A 245 -26.94 2.23 0.85
N TYR A 246 -26.15 2.15 -0.19
CA TYR A 246 -25.33 3.26 -0.61
C TYR A 246 -26.18 4.37 -1.25
N VAL A 247 -25.93 5.59 -0.80
CA VAL A 247 -26.63 6.78 -1.27
C VAL A 247 -25.62 7.89 -1.61
N ASN A 248 -26.07 8.87 -2.39
CA ASN A 248 -25.33 10.10 -2.65
C ASN A 248 -25.82 11.29 -1.81
N ASP A 249 -26.40 10.98 -0.65
CA ASP A 249 -26.88 12.00 0.27
C ASP A 249 -25.69 12.75 0.90
N PRO A 250 -25.75 14.09 1.05
CA PRO A 250 -24.69 14.88 1.67
C PRO A 250 -24.46 14.58 3.16
N GLU A 251 -25.31 13.81 3.82
CA GLU A 251 -25.01 13.26 5.15
C GLU A 251 -24.12 12.01 5.09
N ASN A 252 -24.09 11.32 3.94
CA ASN A 252 -23.36 10.06 3.78
C ASN A 252 -22.09 10.17 2.92
N VAL A 253 -22.08 11.08 1.95
CA VAL A 253 -20.91 11.33 1.08
C VAL A 253 -20.74 12.83 0.95
N TYR A 254 -19.67 13.37 1.52
CA TYR A 254 -19.39 14.80 1.47
C TYR A 254 -17.89 15.07 1.55
N VAL A 255 -17.51 16.25 1.04
CA VAL A 255 -16.16 16.80 1.21
C VAL A 255 -16.21 17.89 2.26
N LYS A 256 -15.30 17.83 3.22
CA LYS A 256 -15.21 18.80 4.30
C LYS A 256 -13.78 18.88 4.83
N ASP A 257 -13.31 20.11 5.05
CA ASP A 257 -12.00 20.40 5.65
C ASP A 257 -10.82 19.69 4.92
N GLY A 258 -10.89 19.59 3.56
CA GLY A 258 -9.88 18.90 2.76
C GLY A 258 -9.95 17.37 2.83
N GLN A 259 -11.13 16.82 3.06
CA GLN A 259 -11.30 15.37 3.20
C GLN A 259 -12.59 14.90 2.54
N LEU A 260 -12.54 13.77 1.87
CA LEU A 260 -13.74 13.02 1.53
C LEU A 260 -14.18 12.18 2.74
N VAL A 261 -15.46 12.31 3.11
CA VAL A 261 -16.05 11.54 4.21
C VAL A 261 -17.16 10.65 3.69
N LEU A 262 -17.03 9.35 3.98
CA LEU A 262 -18.09 8.38 3.83
C LEU A 262 -18.63 8.07 5.24
N GLN A 263 -19.91 8.37 5.48
CA GLN A 263 -20.52 8.26 6.81
C GLN A 263 -21.71 7.31 6.83
N VAL A 264 -21.79 6.50 7.88
CA VAL A 264 -22.97 5.68 8.16
C VAL A 264 -24.03 6.50 8.86
N THR A 265 -25.28 6.42 8.38
CA THR A 265 -26.45 6.97 9.06
C THR A 265 -27.53 5.89 9.22
N ASN A 266 -28.46 6.07 10.16
CA ASN A 266 -29.60 5.17 10.27
C ASN A 266 -30.54 5.36 9.06
N ARG A 267 -31.00 4.25 8.49
CA ARG A 267 -32.02 4.24 7.46
C ARG A 267 -33.40 4.29 8.11
N ASP A 268 -34.29 5.12 7.57
CA ASP A 268 -35.65 5.26 8.08
C ASP A 268 -36.38 3.91 8.08
N LYS A 269 -37.21 3.69 9.11
CA LYS A 269 -37.84 2.37 9.32
C LYS A 269 -38.72 1.92 8.17
N GLU A 270 -39.40 2.86 7.52
CA GLU A 270 -40.25 2.61 6.36
C GLU A 270 -39.44 2.21 5.11
N ASP A 271 -38.17 2.62 5.04
CA ASP A 271 -37.28 2.32 3.92
C ASP A 271 -36.41 1.08 4.15
N GLN A 272 -36.46 0.49 5.35
CA GLN A 272 -35.71 -0.71 5.66
C GLN A 272 -36.28 -1.93 4.91
N TYR A 273 -35.40 -2.76 4.42
CA TYR A 273 -35.78 -3.95 3.69
C TYR A 273 -34.78 -5.08 3.94
N LYS A 274 -35.21 -6.29 3.59
CA LYS A 274 -34.35 -7.47 3.63
C LYS A 274 -33.44 -7.48 2.41
N ASN A 275 -32.13 -7.65 2.60
CA ASN A 275 -31.20 -7.68 1.47
C ASN A 275 -31.49 -8.85 0.50
N PRO A 276 -31.22 -8.66 -0.82
CA PRO A 276 -31.73 -9.57 -1.84
C PRO A 276 -31.04 -10.94 -1.87
N ARG A 277 -29.79 -11.04 -1.40
CA ARG A 277 -28.99 -12.28 -1.45
C ARG A 277 -28.74 -12.90 -0.07
N GLY A 278 -29.28 -12.31 1.01
CA GLY A 278 -29.07 -12.76 2.39
C GLY A 278 -30.33 -12.66 3.25
N ASN A 279 -30.15 -12.75 4.55
CA ASN A 279 -31.23 -12.71 5.53
C ASN A 279 -31.16 -11.46 6.44
N ARG A 280 -30.22 -10.54 6.18
CA ARG A 280 -30.01 -9.34 7.00
C ARG A 280 -30.95 -8.23 6.57
N GLN A 281 -31.35 -7.41 7.53
CA GLN A 281 -32.06 -6.17 7.28
C GLN A 281 -31.08 -5.10 6.87
N VAL A 282 -31.38 -4.36 5.80
CA VAL A 282 -30.71 -3.12 5.42
C VAL A 282 -31.26 -2.01 6.28
N ILE A 283 -30.47 -1.60 7.27
CA ILE A 283 -30.86 -0.68 8.35
C ILE A 283 -30.03 0.59 8.37
N TYR A 284 -29.00 0.68 7.53
CA TYR A 284 -28.12 1.83 7.42
C TYR A 284 -28.13 2.41 6.00
N ASN A 285 -27.87 3.71 5.89
CA ASN A 285 -27.37 4.35 4.69
C ASN A 285 -25.85 4.55 4.84
N SER A 286 -25.12 4.51 3.74
CA SER A 286 -23.67 4.71 3.72
C SER A 286 -23.21 5.26 2.36
N GLY A 287 -21.89 5.48 2.23
CA GLY A 287 -21.27 5.99 1.01
C GLY A 287 -20.41 4.96 0.28
N SER A 288 -20.45 5.02 -1.05
CA SER A 288 -19.54 4.33 -1.96
C SER A 288 -19.26 5.23 -3.16
N VAL A 289 -17.97 5.45 -3.45
CA VAL A 289 -17.48 6.25 -4.59
C VAL A 289 -16.45 5.47 -5.39
N ARG A 290 -16.40 5.74 -6.69
CA ARG A 290 -15.51 5.03 -7.61
C ARG A 290 -15.08 5.92 -8.77
N THR A 291 -13.95 5.57 -9.39
CA THR A 291 -13.44 6.26 -10.58
C THR A 291 -13.92 5.63 -11.90
N HIS A 292 -14.80 4.61 -11.85
CA HIS A 292 -15.29 3.92 -13.06
C HIS A 292 -15.87 4.88 -14.10
N GLY A 293 -15.41 4.73 -15.35
CA GLY A 293 -15.84 5.58 -16.46
C GLY A 293 -15.33 7.02 -16.41
N LYS A 294 -14.50 7.35 -15.44
CA LYS A 294 -13.88 8.67 -15.24
C LYS A 294 -12.37 8.57 -15.32
N ARG A 295 -11.77 7.67 -14.53
CA ARG A 295 -10.35 7.38 -14.52
C ARG A 295 -10.11 5.89 -14.35
N GLU A 296 -9.10 5.40 -15.03
CA GLU A 296 -8.59 4.05 -14.86
C GLU A 296 -7.06 4.09 -14.72
N PHE A 297 -6.52 3.06 -14.11
CA PHE A 297 -5.13 2.96 -13.68
C PHE A 297 -4.56 1.64 -14.19
N LEU A 298 -3.35 1.68 -14.70
CA LEU A 298 -2.62 0.48 -15.11
C LEU A 298 -1.17 0.61 -14.69
N TYR A 299 -0.75 -0.28 -13.78
CA TYR A 299 0.52 -0.21 -13.10
C TYR A 299 0.75 1.13 -12.40
N GLY A 300 1.74 1.23 -11.59
CA GLY A 300 2.00 2.42 -10.82
C GLY A 300 1.79 2.21 -9.34
N ARG A 301 1.91 3.28 -8.63
CA ARG A 301 1.70 3.31 -7.20
C ARG A 301 0.41 4.04 -6.88
N ILE A 302 -0.53 3.32 -6.27
CA ILE A 302 -1.82 3.84 -5.81
C ILE A 302 -1.76 3.94 -4.29
N GLU A 303 -2.04 5.11 -3.74
CA GLU A 303 -1.90 5.42 -2.32
C GLU A 303 -3.10 6.22 -1.83
N MET A 304 -3.64 5.85 -0.69
CA MET A 304 -4.68 6.57 0.02
C MET A 304 -4.22 6.83 1.45
N LYS A 305 -4.43 8.05 1.95
CA LYS A 305 -4.30 8.36 3.37
C LYS A 305 -5.69 8.55 3.98
N ALA A 306 -5.99 7.77 5.01
CA ALA A 306 -7.31 7.76 5.60
C ALA A 306 -7.31 7.38 7.08
N LYS A 307 -8.36 7.83 7.75
CA LYS A 307 -8.73 7.42 9.12
C LYS A 307 -9.97 6.53 9.04
N LEU A 308 -9.85 5.30 9.53
CA LEU A 308 -10.89 4.29 9.36
C LEU A 308 -11.99 4.41 10.43
N PRO A 309 -13.24 3.98 10.14
CA PRO A 309 -14.28 3.82 11.14
C PRO A 309 -13.92 2.73 12.15
N LYS A 310 -14.73 2.59 13.19
CA LYS A 310 -14.63 1.50 14.17
C LYS A 310 -16.00 0.92 14.51
N GLY A 311 -15.99 -0.19 15.22
CA GLY A 311 -17.21 -0.80 15.73
C GLY A 311 -17.61 -2.07 14.98
N LYS A 312 -18.44 -2.88 15.63
CA LYS A 312 -18.85 -4.19 15.13
C LYS A 312 -19.54 -4.09 13.77
N GLY A 313 -18.94 -4.73 12.78
CA GLY A 313 -19.46 -4.78 11.42
C GLY A 313 -19.16 -3.55 10.56
N ALA A 314 -18.37 -2.58 11.03
CA ALA A 314 -17.79 -1.56 10.16
C ALA A 314 -16.86 -2.23 9.14
N PHE A 315 -17.07 -1.97 7.87
CA PHE A 315 -16.34 -2.63 6.79
C PHE A 315 -15.92 -1.61 5.72
N PRO A 316 -14.93 -0.74 6.03
CA PRO A 316 -14.33 0.14 5.03
C PRO A 316 -13.45 -0.67 4.08
N ALA A 317 -13.44 -0.28 2.80
CA ALA A 317 -12.59 -0.85 1.78
C ALA A 317 -11.99 0.23 0.88
N PHE A 318 -10.75 0.00 0.46
CA PHE A 318 -10.03 0.70 -0.61
C PHE A 318 -9.48 -0.36 -1.55
N TRP A 319 -10.01 -0.42 -2.76
CA TRP A 319 -9.80 -1.52 -3.67
C TRP A 319 -9.94 -1.09 -5.12
N THR A 320 -9.60 -1.98 -6.03
CA THR A 320 -9.73 -1.76 -7.47
C THR A 320 -10.48 -2.91 -8.13
N LEU A 321 -11.12 -2.62 -9.25
CA LEU A 321 -11.81 -3.59 -10.08
C LEU A 321 -11.51 -3.32 -11.55
N GLY A 322 -11.48 -4.38 -12.38
CA GLY A 322 -11.25 -4.25 -13.82
C GLY A 322 -12.20 -3.25 -14.47
N SER A 323 -11.65 -2.33 -15.28
CA SER A 323 -12.40 -1.19 -15.83
C SER A 323 -13.53 -1.58 -16.76
N ASP A 324 -13.52 -2.79 -17.27
CA ASP A 324 -14.54 -3.35 -18.16
C ASP A 324 -15.67 -4.11 -17.45
N PHE A 325 -15.80 -3.92 -16.14
CA PHE A 325 -16.87 -4.56 -15.34
C PHE A 325 -17.34 -3.66 -14.20
N THR A 326 -18.63 -3.75 -13.84
CA THR A 326 -19.20 -3.13 -12.64
C THR A 326 -20.15 -4.07 -11.91
N LEU A 327 -20.10 -4.05 -10.58
CA LEU A 327 -20.98 -4.89 -9.75
C LEU A 327 -22.46 -4.45 -9.78
N ASP A 328 -22.73 -3.19 -10.10
CA ASP A 328 -24.09 -2.64 -10.22
C ASP A 328 -24.77 -2.92 -11.57
N GLY A 329 -24.11 -3.69 -12.44
CA GLY A 329 -24.66 -4.10 -13.73
C GLY A 329 -24.63 -3.05 -14.82
N ARG A 330 -23.92 -1.94 -14.67
CA ARG A 330 -23.72 -0.95 -15.74
C ARG A 330 -22.94 -1.53 -16.91
N ILE A 331 -21.97 -2.40 -16.59
CA ILE A 331 -21.26 -3.23 -17.56
C ILE A 331 -21.54 -4.68 -17.19
N SER A 332 -22.15 -5.43 -18.10
CA SER A 332 -22.51 -6.81 -17.88
C SER A 332 -21.37 -7.76 -18.25
N SER A 333 -21.46 -9.00 -17.77
CA SER A 333 -20.55 -10.09 -18.12
C SER A 333 -20.52 -10.42 -19.62
N GLU A 334 -21.51 -9.94 -20.39
CA GLU A 334 -21.59 -10.11 -21.84
C GLU A 334 -20.52 -9.33 -22.60
N GLN A 335 -19.90 -8.33 -21.94
CA GLN A 335 -18.76 -7.59 -22.47
C GLN A 335 -17.40 -8.25 -22.18
N GLY A 336 -17.38 -9.49 -21.74
CA GLY A 336 -16.22 -10.38 -21.73
C GLY A 336 -15.45 -10.49 -20.41
N ALA A 337 -15.74 -9.68 -19.39
CA ALA A 337 -15.04 -9.76 -18.11
C ALA A 337 -16.01 -9.60 -16.95
N SER A 338 -16.55 -10.71 -16.46
CA SER A 338 -17.34 -10.75 -15.22
C SER A 338 -16.41 -10.86 -14.01
N TRP A 339 -16.96 -10.65 -12.81
CA TRP A 339 -16.26 -10.96 -11.57
C TRP A 339 -16.17 -12.50 -11.38
N PRO A 340 -15.01 -13.05 -10.94
CA PRO A 340 -13.74 -12.38 -10.63
C PRO A 340 -12.73 -12.32 -11.79
N VAL A 341 -13.16 -12.62 -13.02
CA VAL A 341 -12.30 -12.62 -14.22
C VAL A 341 -11.75 -11.22 -14.54
N CYS A 342 -12.52 -10.18 -14.22
CA CYS A 342 -12.08 -8.79 -14.36
C CYS A 342 -10.90 -8.43 -13.45
N GLY A 343 -10.65 -9.23 -12.40
CA GLY A 343 -9.64 -8.97 -11.38
C GLY A 343 -10.09 -7.93 -10.36
N GLU A 344 -9.87 -8.25 -9.07
CA GLU A 344 -10.10 -7.34 -7.95
C GLU A 344 -8.87 -7.31 -7.07
N ILE A 345 -8.44 -6.12 -6.67
CA ILE A 345 -7.27 -5.90 -5.82
C ILE A 345 -7.71 -5.13 -4.59
N ASP A 346 -7.79 -5.80 -3.45
CA ASP A 346 -8.11 -5.17 -2.17
C ASP A 346 -6.83 -4.63 -1.55
N ILE A 347 -6.65 -3.32 -1.67
CA ILE A 347 -5.48 -2.62 -1.12
C ILE A 347 -5.62 -2.51 0.40
N MET A 348 -6.82 -2.29 0.88
CA MET A 348 -7.16 -2.27 2.30
C MET A 348 -8.62 -2.65 2.52
N GLU A 349 -8.84 -3.65 3.36
CA GLU A 349 -10.12 -3.97 3.96
C GLU A 349 -9.97 -4.09 5.48
N MET A 350 -10.97 -3.66 6.24
CA MET A 350 -11.02 -3.86 7.68
C MET A 350 -12.39 -4.38 8.11
N ILE A 351 -12.40 -5.34 9.01
CA ILE A 351 -13.62 -5.76 9.69
C ILE A 351 -13.59 -5.28 11.14
N GLY A 352 -14.37 -4.25 11.42
CA GLY A 352 -14.44 -3.64 12.74
C GLY A 352 -15.10 -4.54 13.80
N ALA A 353 -14.72 -4.33 15.05
CA ALA A 353 -15.24 -5.06 16.20
C ALA A 353 -15.55 -4.09 17.36
N GLU A 354 -16.46 -4.47 18.27
CA GLU A 354 -16.66 -3.73 19.53
C GLU A 354 -15.48 -3.93 20.49
N ASN A 355 -14.97 -5.15 20.52
CA ASN A 355 -13.77 -5.54 21.24
C ASN A 355 -12.89 -6.34 20.29
N GLU A 356 -11.60 -6.43 20.57
CA GLU A 356 -10.71 -7.32 19.81
C GLU A 356 -11.25 -8.74 19.86
N ASP A 357 -11.55 -9.26 18.70
CA ASP A 357 -12.21 -10.53 18.58
C ASP A 357 -11.21 -11.61 18.16
N LEU A 358 -11.45 -12.82 18.68
CA LEU A 358 -10.64 -13.99 18.42
C LEU A 358 -10.79 -14.53 16.98
N ASN A 359 -11.77 -14.05 16.21
CA ASN A 359 -12.08 -14.51 14.85
C ASN A 359 -11.53 -13.57 13.77
N GLY A 360 -10.56 -12.72 14.10
CA GLY A 360 -9.89 -11.83 13.16
C GLY A 360 -10.55 -10.47 12.94
N LYS A 361 -11.71 -10.20 13.54
CA LYS A 361 -12.37 -8.89 13.50
C LYS A 361 -11.68 -7.96 14.49
N SER A 362 -11.25 -6.79 14.04
CA SER A 362 -10.49 -5.88 14.88
C SER A 362 -10.40 -4.50 14.26
N ASN A 363 -10.53 -3.45 15.06
CA ASN A 363 -10.32 -2.07 14.59
C ASN A 363 -8.83 -1.73 14.35
N LYS A 364 -7.91 -2.67 14.56
CA LYS A 364 -6.46 -2.49 14.31
C LYS A 364 -5.86 -3.46 13.30
N LYS A 365 -6.71 -4.20 12.56
CA LYS A 365 -6.27 -5.19 11.60
C LYS A 365 -6.84 -4.90 10.22
N VAL A 366 -5.97 -4.86 9.22
CA VAL A 366 -6.36 -4.72 7.81
C VAL A 366 -5.86 -5.91 6.99
N TYR A 367 -6.55 -6.16 5.89
CA TYR A 367 -6.33 -7.27 4.99
C TYR A 367 -6.02 -6.79 3.59
N GLN A 368 -5.17 -7.53 2.89
CA GLN A 368 -4.84 -7.34 1.48
C GLN A 368 -5.13 -8.64 0.74
N THR A 369 -6.00 -8.57 -0.25
CA THR A 369 -6.51 -9.75 -0.97
C THR A 369 -6.47 -9.51 -2.48
N LEU A 370 -6.36 -10.58 -3.24
CA LEU A 370 -6.57 -10.59 -4.69
C LEU A 370 -7.70 -11.57 -5.00
N HIS A 371 -8.66 -11.15 -5.83
CA HIS A 371 -9.66 -12.01 -6.41
C HIS A 371 -9.43 -12.13 -7.92
N ALA A 372 -9.29 -13.36 -8.37
CA ALA A 372 -9.05 -13.73 -9.76
C ALA A 372 -9.83 -14.97 -10.11
N GLY A 373 -10.08 -15.19 -11.38
CA GLY A 373 -10.76 -16.40 -11.83
C GLY A 373 -10.61 -16.64 -13.33
N SER A 374 -10.87 -17.87 -13.73
CA SER A 374 -10.89 -18.29 -15.13
C SER A 374 -12.29 -18.29 -15.74
N ALA A 375 -13.31 -18.20 -14.90
CA ALA A 375 -14.71 -18.17 -15.28
C ALA A 375 -15.53 -17.36 -14.27
N THR A 376 -16.70 -16.92 -14.69
CA THR A 376 -17.67 -16.20 -13.83
C THR A 376 -17.98 -17.00 -12.57
N ASP A 377 -18.03 -16.32 -11.43
CA ASP A 377 -18.34 -16.87 -10.11
C ASP A 377 -17.40 -17.98 -9.60
N VAL A 378 -16.26 -18.18 -10.26
CA VAL A 378 -15.20 -19.08 -9.78
C VAL A 378 -14.04 -18.26 -9.27
N ASP A 379 -14.07 -17.95 -7.98
CA ASP A 379 -13.09 -17.12 -7.31
C ASP A 379 -11.91 -17.93 -6.79
N HIS A 380 -10.72 -17.62 -7.28
CA HIS A 380 -9.45 -18.15 -6.82
C HIS A 380 -8.73 -17.08 -5.97
N SER A 381 -9.43 -16.59 -4.94
CA SER A 381 -8.90 -15.53 -4.07
C SER A 381 -7.61 -15.93 -3.38
N LYS A 382 -6.76 -14.95 -3.15
CA LYS A 382 -5.51 -15.11 -2.43
C LYS A 382 -5.32 -14.00 -1.42
N SER A 383 -5.32 -14.36 -0.13
CA SER A 383 -4.84 -13.46 0.92
C SER A 383 -3.34 -13.22 0.73
N ILE A 384 -2.97 -11.99 0.54
CA ILE A 384 -1.56 -11.56 0.37
C ILE A 384 -0.96 -11.27 1.73
N SER A 385 -1.68 -10.52 2.57
CA SER A 385 -1.23 -10.21 3.91
C SER A 385 -2.39 -9.89 4.86
N THR A 386 -2.05 -9.88 6.12
CA THR A 386 -2.85 -9.33 7.21
C THR A 386 -1.92 -8.51 8.08
N TYR A 387 -2.19 -7.22 8.18
CA TYR A 387 -1.39 -6.33 9.01
C TYR A 387 -2.16 -5.89 10.24
N THR A 388 -1.51 -5.93 11.40
CA THR A 388 -2.07 -5.47 12.68
C THR A 388 -1.21 -4.32 13.18
N LEU A 389 -1.83 -3.19 13.51
CA LEU A 389 -1.14 -2.08 14.17
C LEU A 389 -0.49 -2.59 15.46
N PRO A 390 0.76 -2.26 15.73
CA PRO A 390 1.42 -2.63 16.97
C PRO A 390 0.75 -1.98 18.19
N GLU A 391 0.28 -0.74 18.03
CA GLU A 391 -0.39 0.05 19.07
C GLU A 391 -1.60 0.78 18.50
N GLY A 392 -2.59 1.13 19.35
CA GLY A 392 -3.77 1.88 18.96
C GLY A 392 -4.72 1.13 18.03
N ILE A 393 -5.59 1.87 17.36
CA ILE A 393 -6.53 1.39 16.34
C ILE A 393 -6.54 2.35 15.15
N PHE A 394 -6.92 1.88 13.97
CA PHE A 394 -6.99 2.69 12.73
C PHE A 394 -8.00 3.85 12.77
N ASN A 395 -8.77 3.99 13.85
CA ASN A 395 -9.65 5.13 14.09
C ASN A 395 -8.99 6.25 14.92
N ASP A 396 -7.81 6.01 15.49
CA ASP A 396 -7.13 7.00 16.34
C ASP A 396 -6.45 8.08 15.51
N ASP A 397 -5.87 7.72 14.35
CA ASP A 397 -5.15 8.63 13.47
C ASP A 397 -5.29 8.25 11.99
N TYR A 398 -4.73 9.07 11.10
CA TYR A 398 -4.63 8.80 9.67
C TYR A 398 -3.47 7.85 9.38
N HIS A 399 -3.74 6.88 8.53
CA HIS A 399 -2.76 5.91 8.04
C HIS A 399 -2.74 5.89 6.52
N ILE A 400 -1.61 5.51 5.95
CA ILE A 400 -1.43 5.38 4.52
C ILE A 400 -1.60 3.91 4.14
N PHE A 401 -2.45 3.65 3.14
CA PHE A 401 -2.67 2.34 2.55
C PHE A 401 -2.32 2.40 1.08
N GLY A 402 -1.50 1.48 0.60
CA GLY A 402 -1.10 1.58 -0.78
C GLY A 402 -0.66 0.28 -1.45
N LEU A 403 -0.62 0.37 -2.76
CA LEU A 403 -0.22 -0.66 -3.70
C LEU A 403 0.87 -0.10 -4.61
N ASN A 404 2.01 -0.77 -4.70
CA ASN A 404 2.96 -0.59 -5.78
C ASN A 404 2.79 -1.73 -6.78
N TRP A 405 2.23 -1.43 -7.94
CA TRP A 405 1.82 -2.39 -8.94
C TRP A 405 2.66 -2.25 -10.20
N SER A 406 3.44 -3.26 -10.49
CA SER A 406 4.21 -3.42 -11.72
C SER A 406 3.67 -4.58 -12.54
N LYS A 407 4.03 -4.66 -13.81
CA LYS A 407 3.71 -5.81 -14.67
C LYS A 407 4.17 -7.10 -13.98
N ASN A 408 3.22 -7.98 -13.68
CA ASN A 408 3.41 -9.27 -13.02
C ASN A 408 3.83 -9.24 -11.53
N LYS A 409 3.85 -8.08 -10.88
CA LYS A 409 4.25 -7.97 -9.48
C LYS A 409 3.44 -6.91 -8.74
N MET A 410 3.11 -7.19 -7.48
CA MET A 410 2.47 -6.25 -6.56
C MET A 410 3.16 -6.24 -5.21
N GLU A 411 3.25 -5.07 -4.58
CA GLU A 411 3.70 -4.86 -3.21
C GLU A 411 2.67 -4.01 -2.50
N PHE A 412 2.14 -4.50 -1.38
CA PHE A 412 1.17 -3.79 -0.55
C PHE A 412 1.88 -3.19 0.65
N TYR A 413 1.46 -1.99 1.07
CA TYR A 413 2.06 -1.33 2.21
C TYR A 413 1.03 -0.61 3.08
N VAL A 414 1.37 -0.50 4.36
CA VAL A 414 0.67 0.33 5.35
C VAL A 414 1.69 1.32 5.90
N ASP A 415 1.35 2.60 5.89
CA ASP A 415 2.28 3.69 6.12
C ASP A 415 3.48 3.59 5.16
N ASN A 416 4.69 3.47 5.65
CA ASN A 416 5.87 3.27 4.80
C ASN A 416 6.34 1.80 4.74
N LYS A 417 5.63 0.88 5.39
CA LYS A 417 6.06 -0.51 5.58
C LYS A 417 5.40 -1.44 4.56
N ILE A 418 6.18 -2.16 3.78
CA ILE A 418 5.67 -3.25 2.94
C ILE A 418 5.15 -4.38 3.85
N VAL A 419 3.87 -4.70 3.73
CA VAL A 419 3.17 -5.70 4.52
C VAL A 419 2.94 -7.01 3.76
N GLY A 420 2.97 -6.97 2.43
CA GLY A 420 2.84 -8.17 1.60
C GLY A 420 3.29 -7.92 0.16
N SER A 421 3.64 -8.98 -0.54
CA SER A 421 3.98 -8.91 -1.96
C SER A 421 3.65 -10.21 -2.68
N ILE A 422 3.49 -10.11 -3.98
CA ILE A 422 3.31 -11.25 -4.87
C ILE A 422 4.01 -11.02 -6.19
N ASP A 423 4.71 -12.04 -6.68
CA ASP A 423 5.15 -12.18 -8.05
C ASP A 423 4.25 -13.21 -8.73
N TYR A 424 3.54 -12.80 -9.79
CA TYR A 424 2.64 -13.66 -10.56
C TYR A 424 3.10 -13.85 -12.02
N SER A 425 4.41 -13.64 -12.27
CA SER A 425 5.02 -13.80 -13.58
C SER A 425 4.81 -15.19 -14.22
N ASN A 426 4.60 -16.21 -13.40
CA ASN A 426 4.34 -17.58 -13.82
C ASN A 426 2.86 -18.03 -13.67
N ASN A 427 1.94 -17.09 -13.43
CA ASN A 427 0.52 -17.37 -13.27
C ASN A 427 -0.29 -16.66 -14.37
N GLU A 428 -0.69 -17.40 -15.41
CA GLU A 428 -1.41 -16.84 -16.57
C GLU A 428 -2.82 -16.32 -16.21
N GLU A 429 -3.48 -16.91 -15.21
CA GLU A 429 -4.76 -16.42 -14.72
C GLU A 429 -4.61 -15.03 -14.09
N TYR A 430 -3.62 -14.86 -13.22
CA TYR A 430 -3.36 -13.57 -12.56
C TYR A 430 -2.87 -12.52 -13.56
N LYS A 431 -2.05 -12.90 -14.54
CA LYS A 431 -1.66 -11.98 -15.63
C LYS A 431 -2.88 -11.45 -16.38
N ARG A 432 -3.82 -12.34 -16.73
CA ARG A 432 -5.05 -11.96 -17.43
C ARG A 432 -5.91 -11.03 -16.57
N CYS A 433 -6.04 -11.29 -15.26
CA CYS A 433 -6.88 -10.51 -14.36
C CYS A 433 -6.25 -9.17 -13.96
N PHE A 434 -4.92 -9.10 -13.85
CA PHE A 434 -4.24 -7.97 -13.23
C PHE A 434 -3.29 -7.18 -14.16
N ASN A 435 -2.94 -7.67 -15.35
CA ASN A 435 -2.19 -6.88 -16.33
C ASN A 435 -3.15 -6.14 -17.28
N ARG A 436 -4.13 -5.46 -16.70
CA ARG A 436 -5.19 -4.72 -17.41
C ARG A 436 -5.65 -3.52 -16.59
N PRO A 437 -6.25 -2.49 -17.22
CA PRO A 437 -6.72 -1.30 -16.50
C PRO A 437 -7.73 -1.63 -15.40
N GLN A 438 -7.63 -0.92 -14.29
CA GLN A 438 -8.50 -1.03 -13.12
C GLN A 438 -9.04 0.36 -12.76
N TYR A 439 -10.21 0.42 -12.13
CA TYR A 439 -10.70 1.64 -11.48
C TYR A 439 -10.64 1.49 -9.97
N ILE A 440 -10.53 2.61 -9.26
CA ILE A 440 -10.51 2.66 -7.80
C ILE A 440 -11.95 2.71 -7.27
N GLN A 441 -12.20 2.00 -6.17
CA GLN A 441 -13.41 2.10 -5.39
C GLN A 441 -13.10 2.24 -3.90
N MET A 442 -13.86 3.11 -3.23
CA MET A 442 -13.82 3.32 -1.79
C MET A 442 -15.24 3.28 -1.26
N ASN A 443 -15.49 2.45 -0.26
CA ASN A 443 -16.81 2.32 0.33
C ASN A 443 -16.74 2.03 1.82
N LEU A 444 -17.81 2.36 2.51
CA LEU A 444 -18.02 1.97 3.90
C LEU A 444 -19.23 1.04 3.98
N ALA A 445 -18.98 -0.27 3.91
CA ALA A 445 -20.00 -1.28 4.11
C ALA A 445 -20.29 -1.50 5.59
N THR A 446 -21.45 -2.11 5.89
CA THR A 446 -21.86 -2.46 7.24
C THR A 446 -22.40 -3.90 7.30
N GLY A 447 -21.84 -4.71 8.19
CA GLY A 447 -22.21 -6.13 8.28
C GLY A 447 -21.86 -6.91 7.02
N GLY A 448 -22.48 -8.07 6.85
CA GLY A 448 -22.25 -8.94 5.69
C GLY A 448 -21.81 -10.34 6.07
N ASN A 449 -21.49 -11.16 5.07
CA ASN A 449 -21.14 -12.56 5.32
C ASN A 449 -19.84 -12.70 6.12
N TRP A 450 -18.86 -11.90 5.79
CA TRP A 450 -17.57 -11.89 6.50
C TRP A 450 -17.62 -11.05 7.77
N ALA A 451 -18.18 -9.83 7.71
CA ALA A 451 -18.27 -8.95 8.86
C ALA A 451 -19.27 -9.43 9.94
N GLY A 452 -20.21 -10.31 9.57
CA GLY A 452 -21.30 -10.74 10.44
C GLY A 452 -22.39 -9.68 10.52
N ASP A 453 -23.16 -9.69 11.61
CA ASP A 453 -24.21 -8.68 11.82
C ASP A 453 -23.61 -7.36 12.32
N ALA A 454 -24.03 -6.27 11.71
CA ALA A 454 -23.67 -4.93 12.14
C ALA A 454 -24.13 -4.66 13.57
N GLY A 455 -23.33 -3.94 14.34
CA GLY A 455 -23.72 -3.47 15.68
C GLY A 455 -24.70 -2.30 15.60
N ASP A 456 -25.39 -2.03 16.70
CA ASP A 456 -26.41 -0.96 16.79
C ASP A 456 -25.81 0.46 16.81
N ASN A 457 -24.48 0.59 16.92
CA ASN A 457 -23.76 1.86 17.14
C ASN A 457 -22.91 2.29 15.94
N LEU A 458 -23.23 1.85 14.72
CA LEU A 458 -22.47 2.26 13.53
C LEU A 458 -22.88 3.63 12.98
N ALA A 459 -24.11 4.09 13.25
CA ALA A 459 -24.53 5.42 12.83
C ALA A 459 -23.59 6.51 13.40
N GLY A 460 -23.12 7.39 12.52
CA GLY A 460 -22.13 8.42 12.83
C GLY A 460 -20.67 7.98 12.67
N GLN A 461 -20.39 6.69 12.41
CA GLN A 461 -19.04 6.25 12.05
C GLN A 461 -18.66 6.78 10.67
N LYS A 462 -17.40 7.17 10.55
CA LYS A 462 -16.85 7.84 9.37
C LYS A 462 -15.62 7.12 8.86
N TYR A 463 -15.50 7.07 7.56
CA TYR A 463 -14.30 6.78 6.82
C TYR A 463 -13.83 8.10 6.23
N GLU A 464 -12.79 8.69 6.82
CA GLU A 464 -12.27 10.02 6.50
C GLU A 464 -11.02 9.85 5.62
N ILE A 465 -11.09 10.32 4.37
CA ILE A 465 -10.05 10.14 3.37
C ILE A 465 -9.41 11.49 3.07
N ASP A 466 -8.11 11.61 3.38
CA ASP A 466 -7.32 12.83 3.23
C ASP A 466 -6.90 13.05 1.77
N TYR A 467 -6.42 12.00 1.13
CA TYR A 467 -6.05 12.03 -0.29
C TYR A 467 -6.07 10.65 -0.96
N VAL A 468 -6.13 10.66 -2.28
CA VAL A 468 -5.81 9.51 -3.14
C VAL A 468 -4.81 9.95 -4.21
N TYR A 469 -3.64 9.30 -4.27
CA TYR A 469 -2.55 9.61 -5.18
C TYR A 469 -2.23 8.44 -6.10
N TYR A 470 -1.84 8.77 -7.33
CA TYR A 470 -1.34 7.83 -8.30
C TYR A 470 -0.08 8.36 -8.98
N GLY A 471 0.99 7.60 -8.89
CA GLY A 471 2.27 7.91 -9.52
C GLY A 471 2.86 6.71 -10.24
N GLN A 472 3.73 6.95 -11.21
CA GLN A 472 4.42 5.90 -11.96
C GLN A 472 5.92 6.17 -12.00
N ASN A 473 6.72 5.12 -11.87
CA ASN A 473 8.12 5.15 -12.23
C ASN A 473 8.32 4.97 -13.74
N ALA A 474 9.55 5.11 -14.23
CA ALA A 474 9.86 5.05 -15.66
C ALA A 474 9.46 3.70 -16.30
N GLN A 475 9.65 2.58 -15.60
CA GLN A 475 9.30 1.26 -16.12
C GLN A 475 7.78 1.08 -16.17
N GLN A 476 7.06 1.46 -15.13
CA GLN A 476 5.59 1.38 -15.08
C GLN A 476 4.93 2.24 -16.17
N LYS A 477 5.48 3.43 -16.46
CA LYS A 477 5.04 4.25 -17.59
C LYS A 477 5.26 3.55 -18.93
N THR A 478 6.42 2.92 -19.09
CA THR A 478 6.76 2.17 -20.32
C THR A 478 5.81 1.00 -20.51
N ASP A 479 5.61 0.17 -19.48
CA ASP A 479 4.73 -1.00 -19.54
C ASP A 479 3.26 -0.62 -19.77
N SER A 480 2.80 0.45 -19.14
CA SER A 480 1.45 0.99 -19.33
C SER A 480 1.26 1.49 -20.77
N LYS A 481 2.23 2.26 -21.29
CA LYS A 481 2.22 2.74 -22.67
C LYS A 481 2.21 1.58 -23.67
N GLU A 482 3.06 0.56 -23.48
CA GLU A 482 3.10 -0.64 -24.32
C GLU A 482 1.75 -1.36 -24.36
N TYR A 483 1.05 -1.46 -23.22
CA TYR A 483 -0.28 -2.06 -23.17
C TYR A 483 -1.26 -1.31 -24.08
N TYR A 484 -1.35 0.01 -23.98
CA TYR A 484 -2.28 0.81 -24.77
C TYR A 484 -1.88 0.90 -26.25
N GLU A 485 -0.58 0.88 -26.59
CA GLU A 485 -0.09 0.86 -27.98
C GLU A 485 -0.37 -0.49 -28.66
N ASN A 486 -0.42 -1.57 -27.90
CA ASN A 486 -0.77 -2.91 -28.36
C ASN A 486 -2.28 -3.21 -28.23
N ALA A 487 -3.06 -2.25 -27.76
CA ALA A 487 -4.52 -2.36 -27.78
C ALA A 487 -5.03 -2.56 -29.22
N ILE A 488 -6.20 -3.16 -29.33
CA ILE A 488 -6.81 -3.52 -30.59
C ILE A 488 -6.83 -2.32 -31.55
N LYS A 489 -6.23 -2.48 -32.72
CA LYS A 489 -6.28 -1.50 -33.80
C LYS A 489 -7.47 -1.79 -34.69
N ILE A 490 -8.38 -0.83 -34.79
CA ILE A 490 -9.50 -0.90 -35.74
C ILE A 490 -9.02 -0.26 -37.03
N ASN A 491 -9.13 -1.00 -38.13
CA ASN A 491 -8.77 -0.54 -39.47
C ASN A 491 -10.03 -0.39 -40.32
N GLY A 492 -9.97 0.50 -41.32
CA GLY A 492 -11.07 0.69 -42.26
C GLY A 492 -12.08 1.74 -41.81
N GLU A 493 -11.72 2.63 -40.87
CA GLU A 493 -12.54 3.80 -40.54
C GLU A 493 -12.78 4.65 -41.81
N HIS A 494 -14.03 4.91 -42.12
CA HIS A 494 -14.40 5.71 -43.28
C HIS A 494 -15.70 6.46 -43.06
N ASP A 495 -15.89 7.56 -43.82
CA ASP A 495 -17.13 8.30 -43.84
C ASP A 495 -18.20 7.50 -44.61
N VAL A 496 -19.32 7.24 -43.97
CA VAL A 496 -20.50 6.61 -44.61
C VAL A 496 -21.40 7.68 -45.17
N THR A 497 -21.67 7.58 -46.47
CA THR A 497 -22.68 8.45 -47.15
C THR A 497 -23.97 7.66 -47.31
N MET A 498 -25.06 8.16 -46.75
CA MET A 498 -26.36 7.50 -46.78
C MET A 498 -27.45 8.40 -47.39
N THR A 499 -28.42 7.80 -48.03
CA THR A 499 -29.65 8.46 -48.47
C THR A 499 -30.69 8.35 -47.36
N GLU A 500 -31.58 9.33 -47.27
CA GLU A 500 -32.64 9.32 -46.27
C GLU A 500 -33.51 8.06 -46.42
N GLY A 501 -33.60 7.25 -45.33
CA GLY A 501 -34.34 5.98 -45.32
C GLY A 501 -33.48 4.74 -45.53
N GLU A 502 -32.17 4.86 -45.78
CA GLU A 502 -31.23 3.73 -45.82
C GLU A 502 -30.67 3.43 -44.42
N THR A 503 -30.46 2.16 -44.14
CA THR A 503 -29.74 1.68 -42.94
C THR A 503 -28.37 1.20 -43.40
N PRO A 504 -27.30 1.97 -43.18
CA PRO A 504 -25.96 1.57 -43.61
C PRO A 504 -25.40 0.43 -42.74
N ASN A 505 -24.63 -0.43 -43.39
CA ASN A 505 -23.76 -1.33 -42.63
C ASN A 505 -22.52 -0.54 -42.15
N LEU A 506 -22.51 -0.13 -40.92
CA LEU A 506 -21.45 0.71 -40.34
C LEU A 506 -20.11 -0.02 -40.16
N LEU A 507 -20.12 -1.37 -40.23
CA LEU A 507 -18.94 -2.19 -40.13
C LEU A 507 -18.40 -2.67 -41.48
N GLU A 508 -18.99 -2.23 -42.61
CA GLU A 508 -18.50 -2.63 -43.92
C GLU A 508 -17.08 -2.12 -44.16
N GLY A 509 -16.14 -3.05 -44.33
CA GLY A 509 -14.70 -2.77 -44.49
C GLY A 509 -13.92 -2.42 -43.21
N VAL A 510 -14.59 -2.43 -42.06
CA VAL A 510 -13.93 -2.29 -40.77
C VAL A 510 -13.42 -3.64 -40.33
N THR A 511 -12.15 -3.72 -39.93
CA THR A 511 -11.52 -4.93 -39.39
C THR A 511 -10.78 -4.59 -38.12
N SER A 512 -10.60 -5.57 -37.24
CA SER A 512 -9.68 -5.45 -36.11
C SER A 512 -8.52 -6.43 -36.30
N ASP A 513 -7.44 -6.20 -35.61
CA ASP A 513 -6.30 -7.13 -35.54
C ASP A 513 -6.62 -8.38 -34.67
N GLN A 514 -7.81 -8.36 -34.03
CA GLN A 514 -8.36 -9.51 -33.29
C GLN A 514 -9.81 -9.77 -33.76
N ASP A 515 -9.98 -10.70 -34.66
CA ASP A 515 -11.25 -10.99 -35.37
C ASP A 515 -12.45 -11.36 -34.46
N SER A 516 -12.21 -11.66 -33.18
CA SER A 516 -13.26 -12.08 -32.23
C SER A 516 -14.02 -10.94 -31.54
N ILE A 517 -13.69 -9.66 -31.82
CA ILE A 517 -14.20 -8.53 -31.03
C ILE A 517 -15.17 -7.64 -31.83
N LEU A 518 -15.25 -7.83 -33.13
CA LEU A 518 -16.22 -7.09 -33.98
C LEU A 518 -17.56 -7.84 -33.99
N ASP A 519 -18.22 -7.99 -32.83
CA ASP A 519 -19.57 -8.51 -32.78
C ASP A 519 -20.58 -7.38 -32.51
N TYR A 520 -21.61 -7.37 -33.29
CA TYR A 520 -22.66 -6.35 -33.30
C TYR A 520 -23.90 -7.00 -32.67
N SER A 521 -24.09 -6.81 -31.39
CA SER A 521 -25.36 -7.12 -30.73
C SER A 521 -26.14 -5.86 -30.37
#